data_ddc17efb832186714002281e334d734b
#
_entry.id   ddc17efb832186714002281e334d734b
#
_cell.length_a   1.000
_cell.length_b   1.000
_cell.length_c   1.000
_cell.angle_alpha   90.00
_cell.angle_beta   90.00
_cell.angle_gamma   90.00
#
_symmetry.space_group_name_H-M   'P 1'
#
loop_
_entity.id
_entity.type
_entity.pdbx_description
1 polymer ?
#
loop_
_entity_poly.entity_id
_entity_poly.type
_entity_poly.pdbx_seq_one_letter_code
_entity_poly.pdbx_strand_id
1 'polypeptide(L)'
;YDLRFPVWSRDAQDTDLLLYTANWPAARRQHWNRLLPARGIENLCFVAAVNRVGTDGKGFAYSGDSQVLDFQGESLLSAGEADGVFTVVLRAAELAAYRAKFPANLDADTFELH
;
A
#
# COMPACT_ATOMS: atom_id res chain seq x y z
N TYR A 1 -5.78 -5.48 9.43
CA TYR A 1 -5.83 -6.80 8.77
C TYR A 1 -6.10 -6.71 7.26
N ASP A 2 -6.67 -5.62 6.76
CA ASP A 2 -6.98 -5.45 5.33
C ASP A 2 -5.74 -5.59 4.44
N LEU A 3 -4.62 -5.02 4.89
CA LEU A 3 -3.33 -5.16 4.19
C LEU A 3 -2.84 -6.60 4.18
N ARG A 4 -3.01 -7.32 5.30
CA ARG A 4 -2.47 -8.69 5.46
C ARG A 4 -3.18 -9.69 4.56
N PHE A 5 -4.46 -9.55 4.37
CA PHE A 5 -5.28 -10.48 3.60
C PHE A 5 -5.57 -9.90 2.21
N PRO A 6 -4.94 -10.46 1.15
CA PRO A 6 -5.00 -9.87 -0.20
C PRO A 6 -6.42 -9.74 -0.74
N VAL A 7 -7.33 -10.65 -0.40
CA VAL A 7 -8.71 -10.63 -0.87
C VAL A 7 -9.44 -9.32 -0.54
N TRP A 8 -9.19 -8.73 0.63
CA TRP A 8 -9.81 -7.48 1.05
C TRP A 8 -9.29 -6.26 0.30
N SER A 9 -8.08 -6.35 -0.23
CA SER A 9 -7.44 -5.28 -0.97
C SER A 9 -7.46 -5.52 -2.48
N ARG A 10 -8.07 -6.63 -2.92
CA ARG A 10 -8.13 -6.97 -4.34
C ARG A 10 -9.25 -6.18 -5.02
N ASP A 11 -8.86 -5.31 -5.93
CA ASP A 11 -9.78 -4.61 -6.82
C ASP A 11 -9.27 -4.73 -8.25
N ALA A 12 -10.01 -5.44 -9.07
CA ALA A 12 -9.60 -5.76 -10.43
C ALA A 12 -9.85 -4.63 -11.44
N GLN A 13 -10.61 -3.57 -11.09
CA GLN A 13 -11.18 -2.75 -12.16
C GLN A 13 -10.93 -1.25 -12.09
N ASP A 14 -11.05 -0.59 -10.94
CA ASP A 14 -11.17 0.87 -10.95
C ASP A 14 -10.33 1.63 -9.94
N THR A 15 -9.63 0.96 -9.05
CA THR A 15 -8.85 1.65 -8.02
C THR A 15 -7.54 2.18 -8.59
N ASP A 16 -7.35 3.49 -8.54
CA ASP A 16 -6.09 4.14 -8.91
C ASP A 16 -5.15 4.30 -7.72
N LEU A 17 -5.69 4.41 -6.53
CA LEU A 17 -4.96 4.61 -5.29
C LEU A 17 -5.60 3.82 -4.13
N LEU A 18 -4.83 2.92 -3.53
CA LEU A 18 -5.20 2.26 -2.28
C LEU A 18 -4.68 3.07 -1.09
N LEU A 19 -5.56 3.33 -0.12
CA LEU A 19 -5.21 4.02 1.12
C LEU A 19 -5.29 3.05 2.30
N TYR A 20 -4.22 3.00 3.09
CA TYR A 20 -4.19 2.25 4.34
C TYR A 20 -3.91 3.19 5.51
N THR A 21 -4.68 3.03 6.58
CA THR A 21 -4.39 3.62 7.88
C THR A 21 -4.24 2.49 8.89
N ALA A 22 -3.17 2.50 9.68
CA ALA A 22 -2.87 1.36 10.51
C ALA A 22 -2.23 1.70 11.86
N ASN A 23 -2.39 0.76 12.77
CA ASN A 23 -1.60 0.60 13.99
C ASN A 23 -0.79 -0.70 13.85
N TRP A 24 0.23 -0.66 13.01
CA TRP A 24 1.04 -1.85 12.69
C TRP A 24 2.28 -1.89 13.58
N PRO A 25 2.40 -2.90 14.46
CA PRO A 25 3.48 -2.94 15.44
C PRO A 25 4.87 -3.13 14.82
N ALA A 26 5.88 -2.56 15.46
CA ALA A 26 7.27 -2.67 15.06
C ALA A 26 7.76 -4.12 14.95
N ALA A 27 7.23 -5.02 15.77
CA ALA A 27 7.56 -6.45 15.71
C ALA A 27 7.25 -7.10 14.36
N ARG A 28 6.33 -6.52 13.58
CA ARG A 28 5.97 -6.98 12.24
C ARG A 28 6.26 -5.93 11.15
N ARG A 29 7.25 -5.08 11.41
CA ARG A 29 7.69 -4.02 10.49
C ARG A 29 7.97 -4.54 9.07
N GLN A 30 8.66 -5.69 8.98
CA GLN A 30 8.99 -6.26 7.68
C GLN A 30 7.76 -6.71 6.88
N HIS A 31 6.72 -7.21 7.56
CA HIS A 31 5.47 -7.57 6.88
C HIS A 31 4.80 -6.35 6.25
N TRP A 32 4.74 -5.24 6.99
CA TRP A 32 4.24 -3.97 6.49
C TRP A 32 4.99 -3.52 5.24
N ASN A 33 6.30 -3.48 5.31
CA ASN A 33 7.16 -3.01 4.23
C ASN A 33 7.15 -3.91 2.98
N ARG A 34 6.78 -5.17 3.13
CA ARG A 34 6.70 -6.11 2.00
C ARG A 34 5.30 -6.22 1.41
N LEU A 35 4.28 -6.15 2.24
CA LEU A 35 2.90 -6.30 1.77
C LEU A 35 2.40 -5.06 1.03
N LEU A 36 2.82 -3.86 1.43
CA LEU A 36 2.39 -2.63 0.76
C LEU A 36 2.77 -2.60 -0.72
N PRO A 37 4.04 -2.82 -1.12
CA PRO A 37 4.37 -2.87 -2.54
C PRO A 37 3.66 -4.01 -3.26
N ALA A 38 3.46 -5.16 -2.62
CA ALA A 38 2.73 -6.28 -3.21
C ALA A 38 1.29 -5.88 -3.59
N ARG A 39 0.59 -5.12 -2.75
CA ARG A 39 -0.77 -4.64 -3.06
C ARG A 39 -0.80 -3.68 -4.25
N GLY A 40 0.17 -2.80 -4.36
CA GLY A 40 0.30 -1.91 -5.50
C GLY A 40 0.58 -2.67 -6.81
N ILE A 41 1.47 -3.64 -6.75
CA ILE A 41 1.83 -4.47 -7.91
C ILE A 41 0.64 -5.31 -8.39
N GLU A 42 -0.03 -6.04 -7.48
CA GLU A 42 -1.13 -6.93 -7.87
C GLU A 42 -2.38 -6.19 -8.36
N ASN A 43 -2.62 -4.96 -7.89
CA ASN A 43 -3.75 -4.14 -8.29
C ASN A 43 -3.41 -3.10 -9.36
N LEU A 44 -2.16 -3.03 -9.81
CA LEU A 44 -1.70 -2.03 -10.79
C LEU A 44 -2.15 -0.61 -10.39
N CYS A 45 -1.88 -0.22 -9.16
CA CYS A 45 -2.29 1.07 -8.61
C CYS A 45 -1.24 1.65 -7.68
N PHE A 46 -1.38 2.94 -7.35
CA PHE A 46 -0.62 3.57 -6.28
C PHE A 46 -1.09 3.07 -4.91
N VAL A 47 -0.20 3.13 -3.94
CA VAL A 47 -0.50 2.83 -2.53
C VAL A 47 -0.01 3.97 -1.66
N ALA A 48 -0.85 4.49 -0.78
CA ALA A 48 -0.47 5.42 0.27
C ALA A 48 -0.86 4.82 1.63
N ALA A 49 0.09 4.69 2.52
CA ALA A 49 -0.11 4.01 3.78
C ALA A 49 0.44 4.83 4.94
N VAL A 50 -0.38 5.04 5.94
CA VAL A 50 -0.05 5.77 7.16
C VAL A 50 -0.06 4.81 8.34
N ASN A 51 1.05 4.75 9.06
CA ASN A 51 1.18 3.97 10.29
C ASN A 51 1.65 4.88 11.43
N ARG A 52 1.17 4.62 12.62
CA ARG A 52 1.56 5.38 13.80
C ARG A 52 3.03 5.16 14.16
N VAL A 53 3.61 6.11 14.88
CA VAL A 53 4.90 6.02 15.54
C VAL A 53 4.73 6.00 17.07
N GLY A 54 5.80 5.72 17.79
CA GLY A 54 5.84 5.75 19.24
C GLY A 54 5.41 4.44 19.91
N THR A 55 4.93 4.54 21.14
CA THR A 55 4.55 3.40 21.97
C THR A 55 3.12 3.58 22.45
N ASP A 56 2.34 2.52 22.49
CA ASP A 56 0.97 2.57 23.01
C ASP A 56 0.92 2.38 24.52
N GLY A 57 -0.30 2.47 25.09
CA GLY A 57 -0.54 2.32 26.51
C GLY A 57 -0.23 0.93 27.07
N LYS A 58 -0.03 -0.07 26.22
CA LYS A 58 0.36 -1.44 26.59
C LYS A 58 1.86 -1.70 26.42
N GLY A 59 2.63 -0.70 25.99
CA GLY A 59 4.07 -0.81 25.78
C GLY A 59 4.48 -1.34 24.40
N PHE A 60 3.58 -1.52 23.46
CA PHE A 60 3.93 -1.92 22.10
C PHE A 60 4.49 -0.76 21.31
N ALA A 61 5.66 -0.98 20.70
CA ALA A 61 6.31 -0.01 19.85
C ALA A 61 5.77 -0.05 18.42
N TYR A 62 5.74 1.12 17.78
CA TYR A 62 5.34 1.30 16.39
C TYR A 62 6.41 2.10 15.65
N SER A 63 6.91 1.54 14.56
CA SER A 63 8.03 2.09 13.81
C SER A 63 7.63 3.04 12.68
N GLY A 64 6.34 3.30 12.51
CA GLY A 64 5.86 4.15 11.44
C GLY A 64 6.00 3.47 10.08
N ASP A 65 7.01 3.86 9.32
CA ASP A 65 7.20 3.46 7.93
C ASP A 65 6.01 3.83 7.04
N SER A 66 5.39 4.97 7.32
CA SER A 66 4.40 5.54 6.41
C SER A 66 5.05 5.78 5.06
N GLN A 67 4.37 5.41 3.99
CA GLN A 67 4.98 5.41 2.67
C GLN A 67 3.97 5.57 1.55
N VAL A 68 4.46 6.03 0.42
CA VAL A 68 3.71 6.08 -0.83
C VAL A 68 4.52 5.33 -1.88
N LEU A 69 3.85 4.44 -2.58
CA LEU A 69 4.43 3.53 -3.56
C LEU A 69 3.72 3.67 -4.90
N ASP A 70 4.46 3.45 -5.98
CA ASP A 70 3.85 3.38 -7.28
C ASP A 70 3.32 1.97 -7.61
N PHE A 71 2.76 1.84 -8.78
CA PHE A 71 2.16 0.61 -9.31
C PHE A 71 3.17 -0.50 -9.64
N GLN A 72 4.46 -0.21 -9.57
CA GLN A 72 5.56 -1.18 -9.69
C GLN A 72 6.17 -1.55 -8.33
N GLY A 73 5.62 -1.01 -7.25
CA GLY A 73 6.14 -1.21 -5.90
C GLY A 73 7.32 -0.32 -5.54
N GLU A 74 7.65 0.66 -6.39
CA GLU A 74 8.74 1.61 -6.14
C GLU A 74 8.32 2.67 -5.14
N SER A 75 9.23 3.04 -4.23
CA SER A 75 8.98 4.05 -3.22
C SER A 75 9.02 5.46 -3.81
N LEU A 76 7.91 6.19 -3.67
CA LEU A 76 7.81 7.61 -3.99
C LEU A 76 8.03 8.48 -2.76
N LEU A 77 7.73 7.97 -1.59
CA LEU A 77 7.93 8.63 -0.30
C LEU A 77 8.09 7.56 0.78
N SER A 78 9.07 7.77 1.66
CA SER A 78 9.29 6.94 2.84
C SER A 78 9.55 7.85 4.04
N ALA A 79 8.66 7.82 5.01
CA ALA A 79 8.74 8.66 6.20
C ALA A 79 9.61 8.05 7.32
N GLY A 80 9.90 6.75 7.26
CA GLY A 80 10.62 6.07 8.33
C GLY A 80 9.90 6.23 9.67
N GLU A 81 10.64 6.59 10.70
CA GLU A 81 10.09 6.82 12.05
C GLU A 81 9.69 8.29 12.31
N ALA A 82 9.72 9.13 11.28
CA ALA A 82 9.38 10.54 11.43
C ALA A 82 7.88 10.74 11.65
N ASP A 83 7.56 11.63 12.58
CA ASP A 83 6.21 12.13 12.80
C ASP A 83 6.06 13.46 12.07
N GLY A 84 5.05 13.59 11.22
CA GLY A 84 4.86 14.81 10.45
C GLY A 84 3.87 14.69 9.31
N VAL A 85 3.84 15.73 8.50
CA VAL A 85 3.05 15.80 7.26
C VAL A 85 3.99 15.78 6.06
N PHE A 86 3.71 14.90 5.13
CA PHE A 86 4.52 14.68 3.94
C PHE A 86 3.64 14.81 2.70
N THR A 87 4.19 15.36 1.63
CA THR A 87 3.46 15.57 0.38
C THR A 87 4.21 14.93 -0.77
N VAL A 88 3.47 14.21 -1.62
CA VAL A 88 3.99 13.62 -2.85
C VAL A 88 2.96 13.79 -3.96
N VAL A 89 3.43 13.99 -5.18
CA VAL A 89 2.57 14.11 -6.36
C VAL A 89 2.45 12.74 -7.04
N LEU A 90 1.22 12.28 -7.22
CA LEU A 90 0.91 11.09 -8.00
C LEU A 90 0.41 11.52 -9.39
N ARG A 91 0.97 10.90 -10.43
CA ARG A 91 0.65 11.25 -11.81
C ARG A 91 -0.27 10.20 -12.44
N ALA A 92 -1.54 10.53 -12.57
CA ALA A 92 -2.54 9.63 -13.15
C ALA A 92 -2.17 9.19 -14.58
N ALA A 93 -1.55 10.07 -15.36
CA ALA A 93 -1.11 9.74 -16.71
C ALA A 93 -0.04 8.63 -16.76
N GLU A 94 0.84 8.57 -15.78
CA GLU A 94 1.85 7.50 -15.67
C GLU A 94 1.19 6.15 -15.38
N LEU A 95 0.19 6.13 -14.50
CA LEU A 95 -0.58 4.93 -14.21
C LEU A 95 -1.34 4.44 -15.45
N ALA A 96 -2.02 5.36 -16.15
CA ALA A 96 -2.76 5.03 -17.37
C ALA A 96 -1.84 4.46 -18.46
N ALA A 97 -0.65 5.04 -18.65
CA ALA A 97 0.33 4.57 -19.61
C ALA A 97 0.87 3.18 -19.25
N TYR A 98 1.14 2.94 -17.97
CA TYR A 98 1.58 1.64 -17.48
C TYR A 98 0.54 0.54 -17.71
N ARG A 99 -0.72 0.81 -17.37
CA ARG A 99 -1.83 -0.12 -17.56
C ARG A 99 -2.08 -0.44 -19.03
N ALA A 100 -1.94 0.56 -19.91
CA ALA A 100 -2.07 0.37 -21.35
C ALA A 100 -0.96 -0.53 -21.91
N LYS A 101 0.26 -0.40 -21.40
CA LYS A 101 1.42 -1.18 -21.80
C LYS A 101 1.43 -2.59 -21.21
N PHE A 102 0.92 -2.75 -20.00
CA PHE A 102 0.89 -4.02 -19.27
C PHE A 102 -0.49 -4.22 -18.60
N PRO A 103 -1.51 -4.62 -19.35
CA PRO A 103 -2.89 -4.75 -18.85
C PRO A 103 -3.13 -6.08 -18.11
N ALA A 104 -2.28 -6.42 -17.15
CA ALA A 104 -2.35 -7.69 -16.41
C ALA A 104 -3.66 -7.87 -15.63
N ASN A 105 -4.33 -6.77 -15.24
CA ASN A 105 -5.62 -6.82 -14.56
C ASN A 105 -6.75 -7.44 -15.43
N LEU A 106 -6.62 -7.40 -16.75
CA LEU A 106 -7.61 -7.99 -17.66
C LEU A 106 -7.54 -9.52 -17.69
N ASP A 107 -6.43 -10.10 -17.24
CA ASP A 107 -6.22 -11.55 -17.17
C ASP A 107 -6.68 -12.16 -15.84
N ALA A 108 -7.19 -11.32 -14.93
CA ALA A 108 -7.63 -11.78 -13.62
C ALA A 108 -8.97 -12.53 -13.71
N ASP A 109 -9.00 -13.71 -13.11
CA ASP A 109 -10.24 -14.50 -12.98
C ASP A 109 -11.17 -13.89 -11.95
N THR A 110 -12.47 -14.12 -12.14
CA THR A 110 -13.50 -13.78 -11.16
C THR A 110 -13.74 -14.97 -10.22
N PHE A 111 -14.02 -14.66 -8.97
CA PHE A 111 -14.36 -15.69 -7.96
C PHE A 111 -15.34 -15.13 -6.94
N GLU A 112 -16.04 -16.03 -6.25
CA GLU A 112 -16.95 -15.69 -5.16
C GLU A 112 -16.46 -16.28 -3.84
N LEU A 113 -16.60 -15.51 -2.78
CA LEU A 113 -16.35 -15.98 -1.42
C LEU A 113 -17.65 -16.52 -0.81
N HIS A 114 -17.58 -17.72 -0.30
CA HIS A 114 -18.71 -18.39 0.35
C HIS A 114 -18.52 -18.53 1.86
#